data_b6005c1670bb1842df1983c65d36d1a5
#
_entry.id   b6005c1670bb1842df1983c65d36d1a5
#
_cell.length_a   1.000
_cell.length_b   1.000
_cell.length_c   1.000
_cell.angle_alpha   90.00
_cell.angle_beta   90.00
_cell.angle_gamma   90.00
#
_symmetry.space_group_name_H-M   'P 1'
#
loop_
_entity.id
_entity.type
_entity.pdbx_description
1 polymer ?
#
loop_
_entity_poly.entity_id
_entity_poly.type
_entity_poly.pdbx_seq_one_letter_code
_entity_poly.pdbx_strand_id
1 'polypeptide(L)' 'MEFPKFLTEKQVSLLTKQSQKTLQQHRWKNTGIPFHKFGGTVRYSEEDVLQYMKNCRVETEIA' A
#
# COMPACT_ATOMS: atom_id res chain seq x y z
N MET A 1 22.45 -9.60 7.05
CA MET A 1 21.37 -8.66 7.42
C MET A 1 20.46 -8.47 6.23
N GLU A 2 19.18 -8.73 6.41
CA GLU A 2 18.21 -8.52 5.35
C GLU A 2 17.65 -7.11 5.43
N PHE A 3 17.61 -6.45 4.28
CA PHE A 3 16.99 -5.13 4.21
C PHE A 3 15.50 -5.26 3.92
N PRO A 4 14.67 -4.35 4.45
CA PRO A 4 13.26 -4.37 4.12
C PRO A 4 13.05 -4.16 2.62
N LYS A 5 12.00 -4.77 2.10
CA LYS A 5 11.65 -4.66 0.71
C LYS A 5 10.69 -3.50 0.51
N PHE A 6 11.00 -2.66 -0.46
CA PHE A 6 10.15 -1.52 -0.79
C PHE A 6 9.58 -1.67 -2.20
N LEU A 7 8.36 -1.22 -2.36
CA LEU A 7 7.62 -1.31 -3.60
C LEU A 7 7.34 0.09 -4.14
N THR A 8 7.32 0.20 -5.45
CA THR A 8 6.90 1.44 -6.11
C THR A 8 5.38 1.56 -6.08
N GLU A 9 4.90 2.78 -6.30
CA GLU A 9 3.46 3.02 -6.43
C GLU A 9 2.84 2.14 -7.51
N LYS A 10 3.53 2.00 -8.64
CA LYS A 10 3.05 1.16 -9.74
C LYS A 10 2.93 -0.31 -9.32
N GLN A 11 3.91 -0.82 -8.59
CA GLN A 11 3.88 -2.20 -8.10
C GLN A 11 2.72 -2.40 -7.11
N VAL A 12 2.52 -1.46 -6.20
CA VAL A 12 1.42 -1.52 -5.25
C VAL A 12 0.08 -1.47 -5.98
N SER A 13 -0.04 -0.60 -6.97
CA SER A 13 -1.24 -0.50 -7.81
C SER A 13 -1.58 -1.85 -8.45
N LEU A 14 -0.58 -2.54 -8.98
CA LEU A 14 -0.79 -3.86 -9.59
C LEU A 14 -1.21 -4.91 -8.57
N LEU A 15 -0.59 -4.89 -7.38
CA LEU A 15 -0.90 -5.87 -6.34
C LEU A 15 -2.29 -5.68 -5.74
N THR A 16 -2.67 -4.44 -5.47
CA THR A 16 -3.94 -4.13 -4.79
C THR A 16 -5.09 -3.92 -5.76
N LYS A 17 -4.80 -3.85 -7.05
CA LYS A 17 -5.80 -3.56 -8.09
C LYS A 17 -6.42 -2.17 -7.94
N GLN A 18 -5.76 -1.29 -7.21
CA GLN A 18 -6.16 0.10 -7.09
C GLN A 18 -5.37 0.94 -8.09
N SER A 19 -5.98 1.98 -8.62
CA SER A 19 -5.27 2.86 -9.55
C SER A 19 -4.20 3.66 -8.81
N GLN A 20 -3.16 4.07 -9.54
CA GLN A 20 -2.13 4.92 -8.95
C GLN A 20 -2.72 6.23 -8.46
N LYS A 21 -3.71 6.76 -9.15
CA LYS A 21 -4.40 7.97 -8.73
C LYS A 21 -5.08 7.79 -7.38
N THR A 22 -5.72 6.65 -7.16
CA THR A 22 -6.34 6.33 -5.88
C THR A 22 -5.30 6.29 -4.76
N LEU A 23 -4.15 5.67 -5.01
CA LEU A 23 -3.06 5.64 -4.04
C LEU A 23 -2.56 7.03 -3.71
N GLN A 24 -2.42 7.88 -4.72
CA GLN A 24 -1.99 9.27 -4.53
C GLN A 24 -3.00 10.06 -3.70
N GLN A 25 -4.29 9.87 -3.97
CA GLN A 25 -5.35 10.53 -3.20
C GLN A 25 -5.34 10.08 -1.74
N HIS A 26 -5.12 8.80 -1.48
CA HIS A 26 -5.01 8.29 -0.11
C HIS A 26 -3.83 8.93 0.63
N ARG A 27 -2.68 9.05 -0.02
CA ARG A 27 -1.51 9.70 0.59
C ARG A 27 -1.81 11.14 0.93
N TRP A 28 -2.45 11.84 0.02
CA TRP A 28 -2.79 13.25 0.20
C TRP A 28 -3.72 13.46 1.39
N LYS A 29 -4.62 12.51 1.61
CA LYS A 29 -5.58 12.55 2.73
C LYS A 29 -5.04 11.91 4.01
N ASN A 30 -3.80 11.45 4.00
CA ASN A 30 -3.21 10.70 5.12
C ASN A 30 -4.00 9.45 5.48
N THR A 31 -4.51 8.77 4.49
CA THR A 31 -5.25 7.51 4.65
C THR A 31 -4.61 6.44 3.78
N GLY A 32 -5.12 5.22 3.89
CA GLY A 32 -4.65 4.11 3.06
C GLY A 32 -3.38 3.49 3.59
N ILE A 33 -2.51 3.07 2.68
CA ILE A 33 -1.30 2.33 3.03
C ILE A 33 -0.23 3.28 3.55
N PRO A 34 0.39 2.99 4.69
CA PRO A 34 1.55 3.76 5.14
C PRO A 34 2.65 3.76 4.07
N PHE A 35 3.36 4.85 3.96
CA PHE A 35 4.39 4.97 2.94
C PHE A 35 5.63 5.65 3.51
N HIS A 36 6.75 5.50 2.78
CA HIS A 36 8.02 6.13 3.10
C HIS A 36 8.38 7.11 2.00
N LYS A 37 8.99 8.21 2.39
CA LYS A 37 9.44 9.22 1.43
C LYS A 37 10.95 9.37 1.55
N PHE A 38 11.65 8.95 0.51
CA PHE A 38 13.10 9.05 0.43
C PHE A 38 13.44 10.25 -0.47
N GLY A 39 13.70 11.40 0.17
CA GLY A 39 13.78 12.64 -0.59
C GLY A 39 12.45 12.93 -1.25
N GLY A 40 12.42 13.02 -2.58
CA GLY A 40 11.18 13.22 -3.31
C GLY A 40 10.53 11.93 -3.80
N THR A 41 11.05 10.78 -3.39
CA THR A 41 10.60 9.49 -3.93
C THR A 41 9.75 8.74 -2.92
N VAL A 42 8.54 8.36 -3.32
CA VAL A 42 7.61 7.60 -2.48
C VAL A 42 7.83 6.11 -2.71
N ARG A 43 7.89 5.36 -1.60
CA ARG A 43 7.97 3.90 -1.62
C ARG A 43 7.10 3.33 -0.51
N TYR A 44 6.62 2.11 -0.73
CA TYR A 44 5.80 1.39 0.24
C TYR A 44 6.57 0.17 0.71
N SER A 45 6.63 -0.08 2.02
CA SER A 45 7.24 -1.32 2.49
C SER A 45 6.31 -2.49 2.16
N GLU A 46 6.90 -3.61 1.81
CA GLU A 46 6.14 -4.83 1.51
C GLU A 46 5.27 -5.24 2.71
N GLU A 47 5.82 -5.12 3.91
CA GLU A 47 5.09 -5.46 5.14
C GLU A 47 3.87 -4.59 5.34
N ASP A 48 4.01 -3.28 5.12
CA ASP A 48 2.89 -2.35 5.26
C ASP A 48 1.78 -2.64 4.24
N VAL A 49 2.17 -2.98 3.01
CA VAL A 49 1.21 -3.33 1.98
C VAL A 49 0.45 -4.60 2.35
N LEU A 50 1.17 -5.63 2.79
CA LEU A 50 0.55 -6.88 3.22
C LEU A 50 -0.38 -6.67 4.40
N GLN A 51 0.02 -5.88 5.38
CA GLN A 51 -0.81 -5.59 6.55
C GLN A 51 -2.08 -4.84 6.15
N TYR A 52 -1.94 -3.86 5.27
CA TYR A 52 -3.10 -3.12 4.74
C TYR A 52 -4.07 -4.06 4.03
N MET A 53 -3.56 -4.96 3.20
CA MET A 53 -4.39 -5.90 2.47
C MET A 53 -5.15 -6.82 3.43
N LYS A 54 -4.49 -7.28 4.49
CA LYS A 54 -5.13 -8.09 5.52
C LYS A 54 -6.21 -7.32 6.25
N ASN A 55 -5.95 -6.06 6.59
CA ASN A 55 -6.89 -5.23 7.32
C ASN A 55 -8.11 -4.85 6.47
N CYS A 56 -7.97 -4.86 5.17
CA CYS A 56 -9.08 -4.56 4.25
C CYS A 56 -9.95 -5.77 3.96
N ARG A 57 -9.57 -6.95 4.46
CA ARG A 57 -10.35 -8.15 4.24
C ARG A 57 -11.69 -8.04 4.98
N VAL A 58 -12.76 -8.27 4.25
CA VAL A 58 -14.10 -8.32 4.83
C VAL A 58 -14.56 -9.76 4.76
N GLU A 59 -14.83 -10.34 5.92
CA GLU A 59 -15.39 -11.68 5.98
C GLU A 59 -16.90 -11.58 5.88
N THR A 60 -17.46 -12.31 4.93
CA THR A 60 -18.90 -12.36 4.79
C THR A 60 -19.43 -13.66 5.39
N GLU A 61 -20.50 -13.54 6.15
CA GLU A 61 -21.21 -14.73 6.60
C GLU A 61 -22.08 -15.21 5.44
N ILE A 62 -21.79 -16.42 5.00
CA ILE A 62 -22.61 -17.06 4.00
C ILE A 62 -23.61 -17.93 4.77
N ALA A 63 -24.82 -17.52 4.72
CA ALA A 63 -25.88 -18.30 5.33
C ALA A 63 -26.16 -19.54 4.52
#